data_f1df6b378f0d7d3451e271c36db637b6
#
_entry.id   f1df6b378f0d7d3451e271c36db637b6
#
_cell.length_a   1.000
_cell.length_b   1.000
_cell.length_c   1.000
_cell.angle_alpha   90.00
_cell.angle_beta   90.00
_cell.angle_gamma   90.00
#
_symmetry.space_group_name_H-M   'P 1'
#
loop_
_entity.id
_entity.type
_entity.pdbx_description
1 polymer ?
#
loop_
_entity_poly.entity_id
_entity_poly.type
_entity_poly.pdbx_seq_one_letter_code
_entity_poly.pdbx_strand_id
1 'polypeptide(L)'
;MKKIILCVAILYSGFTFAQDGGYFFGGFESNSQWLLDDEGLNFIAPEDQFRSNNYFRLDYNLGKFTAGAQYETYLPAALLGYAPIYNGNNGIGTYYLNFKHKTLDLTAGYFYEQFGNGLILRSFEDRQLGINNAMKGVRVIFTPLDYLNFTGVYGKTRNGFDVSEGITQGIDANLDISEALKIEEIELSIGASYVGRYQSSGTNDSIPSNVNAYGGRFNFVAGDFYGGIEAIAKGPDVIANEGQISSNKLYDGTAMQVDLGYARKGLGVNATFRRLENFSFYADRLAEGNVYNQELISYTPALTKQQDYMLTNIYVYNAQPRLIIESYDQRAGEVGAQVDLYYKIKNGTALGGKYGTKVAGNFSYWAGLDAEYNIENRWYEAKFIGKGPKLFRDLSIEVKKKLSKKWSTVATFQNVIVDKGIVYGGALEDEENIKASIAVLEGTYKFEGSKSTRLVLQHLWAEKDRKNWVAGVLEYNFNSNFALYIADNWNYGDTDIHYYSVGGSYSKGRTRLGVNYGRQRGGLICVGGVCRYVPENTGVTANLTVS
;
A
#
# COMPACT_ATOMS: atom_id res chain seq x y z
N MET A 1 6.22 35.57 5.49
CA MET A 1 6.26 36.15 4.14
C MET A 1 7.67 36.33 3.58
N LYS A 2 8.65 36.95 4.27
CA LYS A 2 10.02 37.15 3.72
C LYS A 2 10.78 35.85 3.37
N LYS A 3 10.55 34.73 4.12
CA LYS A 3 11.21 33.44 3.86
C LYS A 3 10.62 32.71 2.64
N ILE A 4 9.33 32.90 2.33
CA ILE A 4 8.67 32.31 1.14
C ILE A 4 9.13 33.02 -0.14
N ILE A 5 9.33 34.36 -0.09
CA ILE A 5 9.85 35.14 -1.22
C ILE A 5 11.28 34.71 -1.56
N LEU A 6 12.10 34.37 -0.56
CA LEU A 6 13.46 33.88 -0.78
C LEU A 6 13.50 32.54 -1.50
N CYS A 7 12.62 31.60 -1.15
CA CYS A 7 12.49 30.30 -1.85
C CYS A 7 12.03 30.45 -3.31
N VAL A 8 11.10 31.37 -3.59
CA VAL A 8 10.64 31.65 -4.96
C VAL A 8 11.74 32.38 -5.78
N ALA A 9 12.54 33.23 -5.16
CA ALA A 9 13.65 33.94 -5.83
C ALA A 9 14.80 32.95 -6.17
N ILE A 10 15.07 31.94 -5.33
CA ILE A 10 16.08 30.92 -5.60
C ILE A 10 15.61 29.99 -6.75
N LEU A 11 14.31 29.70 -6.87
CA LEU A 11 13.75 28.97 -7.99
C LEU A 11 13.89 29.74 -9.33
N TYR A 12 13.77 31.07 -9.32
CA TYR A 12 13.91 31.89 -10.54
C TYR A 12 15.37 32.09 -11.00
N SER A 13 16.33 32.09 -10.08
CA SER A 13 17.75 32.28 -10.41
C SER A 13 18.43 30.97 -10.90
N GLY A 14 17.85 29.80 -10.67
CA GLY A 14 18.39 28.51 -11.14
C GLY A 14 18.26 28.28 -12.65
N PHE A 15 17.46 29.07 -13.37
CA PHE A 15 17.22 28.88 -14.81
C PHE A 15 18.26 29.49 -15.75
N THR A 16 19.29 30.19 -15.22
CA THR A 16 20.24 30.95 -16.07
C THR A 16 21.62 30.28 -16.25
N PHE A 17 21.86 29.10 -15.69
CA PHE A 17 23.14 28.37 -15.83
C PHE A 17 23.03 27.06 -16.58
N ALA A 18 22.34 27.04 -17.73
CA ALA A 18 22.30 25.90 -18.62
C ALA A 18 23.29 26.12 -19.79
N GLN A 19 24.58 26.01 -19.51
CA GLN A 19 25.57 25.76 -20.55
C GLN A 19 26.37 24.53 -20.13
N ASP A 20 26.29 23.48 -20.95
CA ASP A 20 26.93 22.17 -20.86
C ASP A 20 26.55 21.28 -19.66
N GLY A 21 25.41 20.58 -19.77
CA GLY A 21 25.31 19.19 -19.34
C GLY A 21 24.47 18.87 -18.12
N GLY A 22 24.12 19.77 -17.22
CA GLY A 22 23.31 19.45 -16.04
C GLY A 22 21.91 20.10 -16.04
N TYR A 23 20.91 19.42 -15.45
CA TYR A 23 19.57 19.97 -15.29
C TYR A 23 18.97 19.66 -13.93
N PHE A 24 18.16 20.61 -13.42
CA PHE A 24 17.39 20.44 -12.21
C PHE A 24 15.98 19.97 -12.51
N PHE A 25 15.45 19.11 -11.66
CA PHE A 25 14.06 18.75 -11.64
C PHE A 25 13.61 18.51 -10.19
N GLY A 26 12.31 18.56 -9.95
CA GLY A 26 11.80 18.39 -8.62
C GLY A 26 10.33 18.77 -8.52
N GLY A 27 9.82 18.84 -7.30
CA GLY A 27 8.43 19.16 -7.06
C GLY A 27 8.14 19.57 -5.64
N PHE A 28 6.95 20.08 -5.45
CA PHE A 28 6.41 20.45 -4.15
C PHE A 28 5.04 19.79 -3.97
N GLU A 29 4.82 19.19 -2.80
CA GLU A 29 3.53 18.65 -2.38
C GLU A 29 3.21 19.17 -0.99
N SER A 30 1.97 19.60 -0.79
CA SER A 30 1.45 20.03 0.50
C SER A 30 0.09 19.39 0.73
N ASN A 31 -0.06 18.70 1.85
CA ASN A 31 -1.31 18.14 2.32
C ASN A 31 -1.63 18.82 3.65
N SER A 32 -2.79 19.45 3.75
CA SER A 32 -3.18 20.24 4.92
C SER A 32 -4.59 19.89 5.40
N GLN A 33 -4.78 19.97 6.70
CA GLN A 33 -6.07 19.79 7.37
C GLN A 33 -6.32 20.98 8.32
N TRP A 34 -7.52 21.52 8.30
CA TRP A 34 -8.03 22.41 9.34
C TRP A 34 -9.21 21.71 9.99
N LEU A 35 -9.00 21.24 11.21
CA LEU A 35 -9.93 20.43 11.98
C LEU A 35 -10.90 21.33 12.73
N LEU A 36 -12.16 20.91 12.79
CA LEU A 36 -13.26 21.63 13.42
C LEU A 36 -13.98 20.70 14.41
N ASP A 37 -14.43 21.24 15.53
CA ASP A 37 -15.29 20.51 16.45
C ASP A 37 -16.56 20.06 15.75
N ASP A 38 -17.02 18.85 16.08
CA ASP A 38 -18.25 18.29 15.53
C ASP A 38 -19.00 17.46 16.58
N GLU A 39 -20.04 18.04 17.15
CA GLU A 39 -20.86 17.38 18.17
C GLU A 39 -21.55 16.11 17.63
N GLY A 40 -21.90 16.09 16.33
CA GLY A 40 -22.52 14.93 15.69
C GLY A 40 -21.62 13.71 15.57
N LEU A 41 -20.31 13.91 15.62
CA LEU A 41 -19.28 12.84 15.68
C LEU A 41 -18.72 12.66 17.08
N ASN A 42 -19.09 13.47 18.08
CA ASN A 42 -18.36 13.61 19.34
C ASN A 42 -16.86 13.89 19.13
N PHE A 43 -16.52 14.56 18.04
CA PHE A 43 -15.16 14.90 17.69
C PHE A 43 -14.81 16.29 18.24
N ILE A 44 -13.75 16.32 19.06
CA ILE A 44 -13.15 17.55 19.55
C ILE A 44 -11.84 17.73 18.80
N ALA A 45 -11.73 18.83 18.07
CA ALA A 45 -10.52 19.16 17.35
C ALA A 45 -9.33 19.30 18.33
N PRO A 46 -8.15 18.78 18.01
CA PRO A 46 -6.96 18.97 18.84
C PRO A 46 -6.58 20.46 18.91
N GLU A 47 -5.75 20.82 19.91
CA GLU A 47 -5.25 22.19 20.08
C GLU A 47 -4.63 22.73 18.79
N ASP A 48 -3.81 21.94 18.12
CA ASP A 48 -3.31 22.21 16.78
C ASP A 48 -4.36 21.85 15.73
N GLN A 49 -5.37 22.73 15.57
CA GLN A 49 -6.44 22.52 14.57
C GLN A 49 -5.89 22.50 13.15
N PHE A 50 -4.88 23.31 12.83
CA PHE A 50 -4.21 23.31 11.53
C PHE A 50 -3.03 22.35 11.54
N ARG A 51 -3.03 21.40 10.61
CA ARG A 51 -2.01 20.36 10.44
C ARG A 51 -1.55 20.31 9.00
N SER A 52 -0.26 20.07 8.77
CA SER A 52 0.21 19.94 7.40
C SER A 52 1.45 19.07 7.26
N ASN A 53 1.48 18.32 6.17
CA ASN A 53 2.64 17.56 5.70
C ASN A 53 3.08 18.15 4.37
N ASN A 54 4.31 18.66 4.31
CA ASN A 54 4.84 19.31 3.12
C ASN A 54 6.14 18.66 2.70
N TYR A 55 6.32 18.48 1.40
CA TYR A 55 7.47 17.82 0.80
C TYR A 55 8.00 18.70 -0.34
N PHE A 56 9.24 19.10 -0.25
CA PHE A 56 9.97 19.79 -1.31
C PHE A 56 11.13 18.93 -1.76
N ARG A 57 11.08 18.44 -3.00
CA ARG A 57 12.11 17.63 -3.61
C ARG A 57 12.85 18.42 -4.68
N LEU A 58 14.18 18.33 -4.65
CA LEU A 58 15.05 18.89 -5.68
C LEU A 58 16.11 17.85 -6.04
N ASP A 59 16.22 17.58 -7.33
CA ASP A 59 17.19 16.68 -7.91
C ASP A 59 18.02 17.43 -8.97
N TYR A 60 19.31 17.08 -9.08
CA TYR A 60 20.22 17.59 -10.08
C TYR A 60 20.90 16.43 -10.81
N ASN A 61 20.79 16.41 -12.11
CA ASN A 61 21.45 15.42 -12.96
C ASN A 61 22.63 16.07 -13.69
N LEU A 62 23.80 15.40 -13.68
CA LEU A 62 24.99 15.78 -14.43
C LEU A 62 25.62 14.53 -15.06
N GLY A 63 25.27 14.25 -16.31
CA GLY A 63 25.77 13.11 -17.05
C GLY A 63 25.45 11.78 -16.36
N LYS A 64 26.48 11.15 -15.75
CA LYS A 64 26.34 9.87 -15.05
C LYS A 64 25.94 10.02 -13.58
N PHE A 65 25.91 11.22 -13.05
CA PHE A 65 25.62 11.49 -11.66
C PHE A 65 24.24 12.13 -11.51
N THR A 66 23.50 11.70 -10.47
CA THR A 66 22.28 12.34 -10.02
C THR A 66 22.37 12.53 -8.52
N ALA A 67 22.18 13.74 -8.04
CA ALA A 67 22.07 14.04 -6.62
C ALA A 67 20.68 14.58 -6.32
N GLY A 68 20.08 14.16 -5.21
CA GLY A 68 18.76 14.65 -4.81
C GLY A 68 18.62 14.80 -3.32
N ALA A 69 17.70 15.70 -2.92
CA ALA A 69 17.30 15.88 -1.54
C ALA A 69 15.80 16.20 -1.44
N GLN A 70 15.16 15.71 -0.39
CA GLN A 70 13.77 16.02 -0.04
C GLN A 70 13.75 16.69 1.34
N TYR A 71 13.24 17.90 1.39
CA TYR A 71 12.95 18.61 2.64
C TYR A 71 11.50 18.38 3.01
N GLU A 72 11.25 18.04 4.26
CA GLU A 72 9.93 17.71 4.78
C GLU A 72 9.59 18.61 5.97
N THR A 73 8.31 18.95 6.10
CA THR A 73 7.81 19.65 7.29
C THR A 73 6.47 19.09 7.71
N TYR A 74 6.29 18.93 9.01
CA TYR A 74 5.06 18.42 9.65
C TYR A 74 4.64 19.42 10.72
N LEU A 75 4.38 20.67 10.31
CA LEU A 75 4.17 21.83 11.17
C LEU A 75 2.78 22.45 11.00
N PRO A 76 2.13 22.90 12.09
CA PRO A 76 2.55 22.75 13.49
C PRO A 76 2.51 21.30 13.98
N ALA A 77 1.69 20.44 13.34
CA ALA A 77 1.60 19.02 13.60
C ALA A 77 1.39 18.24 12.29
N ALA A 78 1.74 16.95 12.28
CA ALA A 78 1.45 16.04 11.17
C ALA A 78 -0.07 15.82 11.03
N LEU A 79 -0.52 15.45 9.82
CA LEU A 79 -1.91 15.07 9.56
C LEU A 79 -2.38 14.00 10.54
N LEU A 80 -3.66 14.00 10.88
CA LEU A 80 -4.24 12.98 11.77
C LEU A 80 -3.99 11.56 11.24
N GLY A 81 -3.62 10.66 12.16
CA GLY A 81 -3.30 9.27 11.85
C GLY A 81 -1.87 9.05 11.33
N TYR A 82 -1.02 10.07 11.26
CA TYR A 82 0.43 9.89 11.07
C TYR A 82 1.10 9.44 12.37
N ALA A 83 2.23 8.76 12.23
CA ALA A 83 3.04 8.38 13.40
C ALA A 83 3.47 9.61 14.18
N PRO A 84 3.38 9.59 15.53
CA PRO A 84 3.70 10.75 16.38
C PRO A 84 5.13 11.29 16.21
N ILE A 85 6.07 10.46 15.75
CA ILE A 85 7.48 10.84 15.49
C ILE A 85 7.62 11.98 14.45
N TYR A 86 6.58 12.23 13.64
CA TYR A 86 6.56 13.33 12.68
C TYR A 86 6.06 14.65 13.26
N ASN A 87 5.28 14.64 14.35
CA ASN A 87 4.63 15.83 14.89
C ASN A 87 5.61 16.94 15.25
N GLY A 88 5.40 18.14 14.69
CA GLY A 88 6.21 19.31 14.97
C GLY A 88 7.62 19.27 14.37
N ASN A 89 7.97 18.21 13.63
CA ASN A 89 9.30 18.03 13.06
C ASN A 89 9.42 18.57 11.64
N ASN A 90 10.64 18.96 11.28
CA ASN A 90 11.01 19.37 9.94
C ASN A 90 12.50 19.15 9.68
N GLY A 91 12.89 18.96 8.44
CA GLY A 91 14.29 18.77 8.07
C GLY A 91 14.47 18.10 6.70
N ILE A 92 15.70 17.71 6.42
CA ILE A 92 16.00 16.88 5.23
C ILE A 92 15.60 15.44 5.56
N GLY A 93 14.48 15.01 4.99
CA GLY A 93 13.95 13.64 5.19
C GLY A 93 14.78 12.60 4.44
N THR A 94 15.13 12.88 3.19
CA THR A 94 15.97 11.99 2.37
C THR A 94 16.95 12.79 1.52
N TYR A 95 18.11 12.20 1.24
CA TYR A 95 19.11 12.70 0.28
C TYR A 95 19.90 11.54 -0.30
N TYR A 96 20.39 11.69 -1.53
CA TYR A 96 21.16 10.66 -2.19
C TYR A 96 22.11 11.21 -3.25
N LEU A 97 23.14 10.40 -3.56
CA LEU A 97 24.00 10.53 -4.72
C LEU A 97 23.97 9.21 -5.48
N ASN A 98 23.61 9.26 -6.74
CA ASN A 98 23.61 8.12 -7.64
C ASN A 98 24.66 8.30 -8.74
N PHE A 99 25.38 7.23 -9.04
CA PHE A 99 26.27 7.11 -10.19
C PHE A 99 25.82 5.94 -11.06
N LYS A 100 25.51 6.20 -12.33
CA LYS A 100 25.06 5.18 -13.27
C LYS A 100 25.93 5.17 -14.52
N HIS A 101 26.57 4.04 -14.79
CA HIS A 101 27.39 3.86 -15.97
C HIS A 101 27.39 2.42 -16.45
N LYS A 102 26.91 2.19 -17.69
CA LYS A 102 26.85 0.86 -18.34
C LYS A 102 26.26 -0.20 -17.40
N THR A 103 27.10 -1.08 -16.90
CA THR A 103 26.77 -2.24 -16.08
C THR A 103 26.65 -1.94 -14.58
N LEU A 104 26.95 -0.71 -14.14
CA LEU A 104 27.01 -0.33 -12.73
C LEU A 104 26.05 0.82 -12.43
N ASP A 105 25.18 0.63 -11.41
CA ASP A 105 24.36 1.69 -10.79
C ASP A 105 24.63 1.66 -9.29
N LEU A 106 25.24 2.74 -8.77
CA LEU A 106 25.63 2.89 -7.38
C LEU A 106 24.87 4.05 -6.76
N THR A 107 24.19 3.81 -5.64
CA THR A 107 23.52 4.87 -4.87
C THR A 107 24.06 4.90 -3.45
N ALA A 108 24.46 6.07 -2.98
CA ALA A 108 24.82 6.34 -1.59
C ALA A 108 23.86 7.37 -0.99
N GLY A 109 23.45 7.18 0.27
CA GLY A 109 22.41 7.95 0.93
C GLY A 109 21.12 7.16 1.05
N TYR A 110 19.96 7.81 0.88
CA TYR A 110 18.67 7.12 0.94
C TYR A 110 18.29 6.52 -0.42
N PHE A 111 17.76 5.31 -0.40
CA PHE A 111 17.25 4.61 -1.59
C PHE A 111 16.07 3.72 -1.23
N TYR A 112 15.30 3.36 -2.26
CA TYR A 112 14.26 2.35 -2.19
C TYR A 112 14.70 1.13 -3.01
N GLU A 113 14.39 -0.06 -2.50
CA GLU A 113 14.72 -1.31 -3.18
C GLU A 113 13.68 -2.39 -2.87
N GLN A 114 13.52 -3.31 -3.82
CA GLN A 114 12.64 -4.46 -3.68
C GLN A 114 13.30 -5.71 -4.28
N PHE A 115 13.30 -6.81 -3.53
CA PHE A 115 13.74 -8.12 -4.01
C PHE A 115 12.53 -9.00 -4.34
N GLY A 116 12.48 -9.55 -5.56
CA GLY A 116 11.36 -10.36 -6.03
C GLY A 116 10.02 -9.64 -5.92
N ASN A 117 9.01 -10.30 -5.36
CA ASN A 117 7.69 -9.72 -5.09
C ASN A 117 7.67 -8.78 -3.86
N GLY A 118 8.83 -8.57 -3.23
CA GLY A 118 8.96 -7.75 -2.02
C GLY A 118 8.75 -8.53 -0.72
N LEU A 119 8.41 -9.80 -0.78
CA LEU A 119 8.16 -10.59 0.43
C LEU A 119 9.34 -10.57 1.39
N ILE A 120 10.57 -10.72 0.88
CA ILE A 120 11.79 -10.75 1.70
C ILE A 120 12.30 -9.34 2.03
N LEU A 121 12.21 -8.39 1.08
CA LEU A 121 12.61 -7.00 1.24
C LEU A 121 11.85 -6.09 0.30
N ARG A 122 11.23 -5.04 0.86
CA ARG A 122 10.72 -3.90 0.11
C ARG A 122 10.76 -2.64 0.97
N SER A 123 11.48 -1.64 0.49
CA SER A 123 11.40 -0.27 1.01
C SER A 123 10.64 0.63 0.04
N PHE A 124 9.77 1.50 0.56
CA PHE A 124 8.90 2.36 -0.25
C PHE A 124 8.44 3.59 0.53
N GLU A 125 7.93 4.58 -0.20
CA GLU A 125 7.20 5.71 0.37
C GLU A 125 5.73 5.64 -0.06
N ASP A 126 4.82 5.76 0.90
CA ASP A 126 3.41 5.98 0.67
C ASP A 126 2.89 7.08 1.61
N ARG A 127 2.67 8.26 1.04
CA ARG A 127 2.23 9.44 1.80
C ARG A 127 0.78 9.36 2.26
N GLN A 128 -0.05 8.55 1.62
CA GLN A 128 -1.42 8.32 2.07
C GLN A 128 -1.46 7.44 3.33
N LEU A 129 -0.54 6.49 3.42
CA LEU A 129 -0.36 5.64 4.59
C LEU A 129 0.56 6.28 5.65
N GLY A 130 1.31 7.33 5.30
CA GLY A 130 2.32 7.92 6.17
C GLY A 130 3.54 7.03 6.38
N ILE A 131 3.81 6.12 5.45
CA ILE A 131 4.96 5.19 5.49
C ILE A 131 6.07 5.74 4.62
N ASN A 132 7.29 5.79 5.17
CA ASN A 132 8.52 5.97 4.40
C ASN A 132 9.65 5.20 5.09
N ASN A 133 9.89 3.98 4.63
CA ASN A 133 10.93 3.09 5.13
C ASN A 133 12.13 3.00 4.17
N ALA A 134 12.52 4.13 3.54
CA ALA A 134 13.73 4.24 2.74
C ALA A 134 14.95 3.71 3.52
N MET A 135 15.86 3.05 2.85
CA MET A 135 17.13 2.60 3.43
C MET A 135 18.19 3.69 3.27
N LYS A 136 18.87 4.07 4.37
CA LYS A 136 20.03 4.97 4.36
C LYS A 136 21.32 4.16 4.40
N GLY A 137 22.06 4.21 3.30
CA GLY A 137 23.28 3.41 3.17
C GLY A 137 23.82 3.39 1.76
N VAL A 138 24.09 2.18 1.24
CA VAL A 138 24.62 1.96 -0.12
C VAL A 138 23.81 0.89 -0.82
N ARG A 139 23.46 1.17 -2.08
CA ARG A 139 22.88 0.22 -3.03
C ARG A 139 23.78 0.09 -4.26
N VAL A 140 24.04 -1.12 -4.69
CA VAL A 140 24.81 -1.44 -5.88
C VAL A 140 23.98 -2.35 -6.77
N ILE A 141 23.75 -1.96 -8.02
CA ILE A 141 23.21 -2.83 -9.06
C ILE A 141 24.33 -3.08 -10.06
N PHE A 142 24.64 -4.34 -10.30
CA PHE A 142 25.68 -4.79 -11.23
C PHE A 142 25.09 -5.76 -12.24
N THR A 143 25.12 -5.37 -13.50
CA THR A 143 24.60 -6.15 -14.64
C THR A 143 25.75 -6.49 -15.57
N PRO A 144 26.58 -7.52 -15.24
CA PRO A 144 27.74 -7.90 -16.05
C PRO A 144 27.37 -8.41 -17.44
N LEU A 145 26.19 -9.02 -17.56
CA LEU A 145 25.63 -9.58 -18.79
C LEU A 145 24.14 -9.18 -18.84
N ASP A 146 23.58 -9.03 -20.03
CA ASP A 146 22.19 -8.58 -20.19
C ASP A 146 21.19 -9.51 -19.47
N TYR A 147 21.51 -10.80 -19.39
CA TYR A 147 20.71 -11.82 -18.73
C TYR A 147 21.04 -12.07 -17.25
N LEU A 148 22.02 -11.35 -16.64
CA LEU A 148 22.45 -11.57 -15.26
C LEU A 148 22.57 -10.24 -14.51
N ASN A 149 21.78 -10.11 -13.44
CA ASN A 149 21.74 -8.94 -12.60
C ASN A 149 21.97 -9.30 -11.13
N PHE A 150 22.78 -8.48 -10.45
CA PHE A 150 23.01 -8.54 -9.02
C PHE A 150 22.63 -7.20 -8.39
N THR A 151 21.89 -7.24 -7.29
CA THR A 151 21.57 -6.07 -6.47
C THR A 151 22.05 -6.30 -5.05
N GLY A 152 22.94 -5.45 -4.56
CA GLY A 152 23.43 -5.46 -3.18
C GLY A 152 22.94 -4.24 -2.42
N VAL A 153 22.51 -4.41 -1.16
CA VAL A 153 22.09 -3.34 -0.27
C VAL A 153 22.73 -3.47 1.10
N TYR A 154 23.07 -2.34 1.70
CA TYR A 154 23.56 -2.25 3.07
C TYR A 154 23.13 -0.91 3.66
N GLY A 155 22.43 -0.91 4.79
CA GLY A 155 21.98 0.33 5.40
C GLY A 155 21.04 0.13 6.58
N LYS A 156 20.49 1.23 7.06
CA LYS A 156 19.51 1.32 8.12
C LYS A 156 18.19 1.84 7.57
N THR A 157 17.07 1.31 8.03
CA THR A 157 15.74 1.76 7.64
C THR A 157 15.45 3.13 8.25
N ARG A 158 14.85 4.01 7.49
CA ARG A 158 14.40 5.33 7.97
C ARG A 158 13.30 5.16 9.01
N ASN A 159 13.37 5.94 10.09
CA ASN A 159 12.37 6.08 11.14
C ASN A 159 12.15 7.57 11.45
N GLY A 160 11.13 8.19 10.85
CA GLY A 160 10.94 9.63 10.92
C GLY A 160 12.08 10.41 10.26
N PHE A 161 12.81 11.20 11.03
CA PHE A 161 14.02 11.91 10.60
C PHE A 161 15.32 11.21 11.01
N ASP A 162 15.21 10.12 11.77
CA ASP A 162 16.29 9.24 12.17
C ASP A 162 16.32 7.95 11.37
N VAL A 163 17.09 6.98 11.82
CA VAL A 163 17.19 5.64 11.26
C VAL A 163 17.08 4.59 12.37
N SER A 164 16.63 3.39 12.02
CA SER A 164 16.56 2.23 12.90
C SER A 164 17.89 1.93 13.61
N GLU A 165 17.85 1.26 14.74
CA GLU A 165 19.06 0.72 15.36
C GLU A 165 19.65 -0.42 14.54
N GLY A 166 18.79 -1.25 13.96
CA GLY A 166 19.19 -2.40 13.16
C GLY A 166 19.77 -2.03 11.80
N ILE A 167 20.75 -2.82 11.39
CA ILE A 167 21.36 -2.76 10.05
C ILE A 167 20.73 -3.85 9.19
N THR A 168 20.20 -3.48 8.05
CA THR A 168 19.70 -4.41 7.03
C THR A 168 20.72 -4.51 5.91
N GLN A 169 21.08 -5.74 5.55
CA GLN A 169 21.96 -6.05 4.43
C GLN A 169 21.32 -7.10 3.54
N GLY A 170 21.57 -7.05 2.24
CA GLY A 170 20.99 -8.04 1.33
C GLY A 170 21.71 -8.11 0.00
N ILE A 171 21.52 -9.24 -0.65
CA ILE A 171 21.93 -9.47 -2.03
C ILE A 171 20.81 -10.20 -2.75
N ASP A 172 20.55 -9.77 -3.97
CA ASP A 172 19.60 -10.37 -4.90
C ASP A 172 20.30 -10.67 -6.22
N ALA A 173 20.07 -11.84 -6.76
CA ALA A 173 20.57 -12.27 -8.05
C ALA A 173 19.41 -12.73 -8.94
N ASN A 174 19.39 -12.25 -10.20
CA ASN A 174 18.42 -12.64 -11.21
C ASN A 174 19.12 -13.13 -12.45
N LEU A 175 18.71 -14.29 -12.95
CA LEU A 175 19.17 -14.89 -14.19
C LEU A 175 17.98 -15.08 -15.13
N ASP A 176 18.03 -14.45 -16.30
CA ASP A 176 17.16 -14.74 -17.43
C ASP A 176 17.72 -15.93 -18.19
N ILE A 177 17.11 -17.10 -17.97
CA ILE A 177 17.54 -18.37 -18.58
C ILE A 177 17.31 -18.34 -20.10
N SER A 178 16.18 -17.75 -20.51
CA SER A 178 15.81 -17.72 -21.93
C SER A 178 16.77 -16.88 -22.74
N GLU A 179 17.16 -15.71 -22.22
CA GLU A 179 18.16 -14.87 -22.86
C GLU A 179 19.54 -15.54 -22.87
N ALA A 180 19.96 -16.15 -21.74
CA ALA A 180 21.24 -16.85 -21.63
C ALA A 180 21.38 -18.03 -22.61
N LEU A 181 20.29 -18.78 -22.81
CA LEU A 181 20.24 -19.96 -23.69
C LEU A 181 19.65 -19.66 -25.08
N LYS A 182 19.27 -18.40 -25.35
CA LYS A 182 18.64 -17.93 -26.60
C LYS A 182 17.37 -18.71 -26.95
N ILE A 183 16.52 -18.94 -25.96
CA ILE A 183 15.20 -19.56 -26.13
C ILE A 183 14.20 -18.43 -26.48
N GLU A 184 13.59 -18.50 -27.67
CA GLU A 184 12.68 -17.45 -28.15
C GLU A 184 11.20 -17.72 -27.84
N GLU A 185 10.81 -18.99 -27.62
CA GLU A 185 9.41 -19.39 -27.48
C GLU A 185 8.86 -19.25 -26.05
N ILE A 186 9.73 -19.26 -25.05
CA ILE A 186 9.38 -19.25 -23.63
C ILE A 186 10.35 -18.32 -22.90
N GLU A 187 9.83 -17.44 -22.04
CA GLU A 187 10.64 -16.67 -21.11
C GLU A 187 10.72 -17.41 -19.78
N LEU A 188 11.93 -17.71 -19.33
CA LEU A 188 12.21 -18.37 -18.05
C LEU A 188 13.24 -17.55 -17.27
N SER A 189 12.92 -17.27 -16.01
CA SER A 189 13.89 -16.64 -15.11
C SER A 189 13.90 -17.28 -13.73
N ILE A 190 15.06 -17.26 -13.10
CA ILE A 190 15.26 -17.64 -11.71
C ILE A 190 15.90 -16.50 -10.93
N GLY A 191 15.62 -16.47 -9.64
CA GLY A 191 16.26 -15.52 -8.74
C GLY A 191 16.51 -16.13 -7.38
N ALA A 192 17.52 -15.59 -6.70
CA ALA A 192 17.84 -15.93 -5.32
C ALA A 192 18.13 -14.66 -4.54
N SER A 193 17.66 -14.61 -3.30
CA SER A 193 17.79 -13.46 -2.42
C SER A 193 18.29 -13.88 -1.04
N TYR A 194 19.10 -13.04 -0.45
CA TYR A 194 19.48 -13.08 0.95
C TYR A 194 19.23 -11.72 1.58
N VAL A 195 18.63 -11.70 2.76
CA VAL A 195 18.47 -10.50 3.58
C VAL A 195 18.81 -10.84 5.03
N GLY A 196 19.74 -10.11 5.60
CA GLY A 196 20.14 -10.21 7.01
C GLY A 196 19.82 -8.92 7.76
N ARG A 197 19.32 -9.04 8.98
CA ARG A 197 19.22 -7.93 9.91
C ARG A 197 20.17 -8.18 11.08
N TYR A 198 21.00 -7.19 11.38
CA TYR A 198 21.80 -7.13 12.59
C TYR A 198 21.24 -6.05 13.53
N GLN A 199 20.88 -6.43 14.74
CA GLN A 199 20.46 -5.53 15.82
C GLN A 199 21.04 -6.04 17.14
N SER A 200 21.73 -5.18 17.89
CA SER A 200 22.27 -5.55 19.20
C SER A 200 21.15 -6.01 20.12
N SER A 201 21.38 -7.10 20.82
CA SER A 201 20.47 -7.62 21.86
C SER A 201 20.70 -6.97 23.25
N GLY A 202 21.62 -6.01 23.31
CA GLY A 202 22.04 -5.42 24.59
C GLY A 202 22.66 -6.48 25.51
N THR A 203 22.11 -6.62 26.72
CA THR A 203 22.55 -7.61 27.74
C THR A 203 21.76 -8.92 27.67
N ASN A 204 20.82 -9.08 26.74
CA ASN A 204 19.98 -10.28 26.65
C ASN A 204 20.49 -11.23 25.56
N ASP A 205 21.37 -12.14 25.94
CA ASP A 205 21.98 -13.13 25.04
C ASP A 205 20.97 -14.14 24.45
N SER A 206 19.74 -14.20 24.98
CA SER A 206 18.68 -15.07 24.44
C SER A 206 18.05 -14.51 23.15
N ILE A 207 18.28 -13.23 22.83
CA ILE A 207 17.75 -12.58 21.64
C ILE A 207 18.83 -12.59 20.54
N PRO A 208 18.58 -13.16 19.36
CA PRO A 208 19.59 -13.23 18.31
C PRO A 208 19.90 -11.83 17.77
N SER A 209 21.19 -11.45 17.78
CA SER A 209 21.63 -10.19 17.14
C SER A 209 21.51 -10.26 15.61
N ASN A 210 21.68 -11.45 15.02
CA ASN A 210 21.55 -11.66 13.57
C ASN A 210 20.33 -12.52 13.26
N VAL A 211 19.49 -12.05 12.35
CA VAL A 211 18.39 -12.83 11.77
C VAL A 211 18.52 -12.77 10.26
N ASN A 212 18.55 -13.93 9.63
CA ASN A 212 18.78 -14.08 8.21
C ASN A 212 17.53 -14.65 7.53
N ALA A 213 17.24 -14.19 6.33
CA ALA A 213 16.20 -14.73 5.47
C ALA A 213 16.78 -15.05 4.09
N TYR A 214 16.33 -16.16 3.51
CA TYR A 214 16.76 -16.65 2.20
C TYR A 214 15.53 -16.87 1.34
N GLY A 215 15.59 -16.43 0.09
CA GLY A 215 14.49 -16.56 -0.86
C GLY A 215 14.96 -17.17 -2.19
N GLY A 216 14.07 -17.92 -2.81
CA GLY A 216 14.23 -18.40 -4.17
C GLY A 216 12.97 -18.13 -4.97
N ARG A 217 13.12 -17.81 -6.26
CA ARG A 217 12.00 -17.58 -7.17
C ARG A 217 12.24 -18.15 -8.56
N PHE A 218 11.16 -18.52 -9.20
CA PHE A 218 11.10 -18.95 -10.59
C PHE A 218 9.93 -18.25 -11.27
N ASN A 219 10.12 -17.75 -12.48
CA ASN A 219 9.06 -17.16 -13.28
C ASN A 219 9.10 -17.72 -14.71
N PHE A 220 7.95 -17.77 -15.35
CA PHE A 220 7.81 -18.17 -16.74
C PHE A 220 6.75 -17.35 -17.48
N VAL A 221 6.96 -17.17 -18.79
CA VAL A 221 5.95 -16.74 -19.75
C VAL A 221 5.99 -17.68 -20.95
N ALA A 222 4.85 -18.30 -21.29
CA ALA A 222 4.72 -19.27 -22.38
C ALA A 222 3.43 -18.99 -23.15
N GLY A 223 3.54 -18.29 -24.27
CA GLY A 223 2.39 -17.86 -25.06
C GLY A 223 1.44 -16.97 -24.27
N ASP A 224 0.19 -17.43 -24.10
CA ASP A 224 -0.84 -16.71 -23.33
C ASP A 224 -0.74 -16.94 -21.80
N PHE A 225 0.12 -17.84 -21.33
CA PHE A 225 0.29 -18.21 -19.94
C PHE A 225 1.52 -17.56 -19.31
N TYR A 226 1.41 -17.14 -18.06
CA TYR A 226 2.54 -16.67 -17.25
C TYR A 226 2.35 -17.04 -15.79
N GLY A 227 3.42 -17.09 -15.05
CA GLY A 227 3.34 -17.36 -13.63
C GLY A 227 4.70 -17.37 -12.95
N GLY A 228 4.66 -17.55 -11.64
CA GLY A 228 5.86 -17.64 -10.84
C GLY A 228 5.60 -18.23 -9.47
N ILE A 229 6.65 -18.59 -8.81
CA ILE A 229 6.68 -18.98 -7.40
C ILE A 229 7.83 -18.26 -6.71
N GLU A 230 7.55 -17.74 -5.52
CA GLU A 230 8.57 -17.23 -4.60
C GLU A 230 8.39 -17.89 -3.25
N ALA A 231 9.48 -18.42 -2.70
CA ALA A 231 9.51 -19.06 -1.38
C ALA A 231 10.66 -18.50 -0.54
N ILE A 232 10.38 -18.22 0.73
CA ILE A 232 11.30 -17.59 1.66
C ILE A 232 11.29 -18.34 2.97
N ALA A 233 12.50 -18.56 3.53
CA ALA A 233 12.72 -19.04 4.88
C ALA A 233 13.45 -17.95 5.69
N LYS A 234 12.85 -17.53 6.80
CA LYS A 234 13.42 -16.61 7.79
C LYS A 234 13.89 -17.41 8.99
N GLY A 235 15.13 -17.22 9.40
CA GLY A 235 15.70 -17.84 10.58
C GLY A 235 15.05 -17.39 11.89
N PRO A 236 15.41 -18.06 13.01
CA PRO A 236 14.76 -17.85 14.29
C PRO A 236 14.86 -16.42 14.78
N ASP A 237 13.74 -15.89 15.26
CA ASP A 237 13.64 -14.58 15.92
C ASP A 237 12.63 -14.63 17.06
N VAL A 238 12.69 -13.66 17.97
CA VAL A 238 11.67 -13.47 19.01
C VAL A 238 10.37 -12.94 18.40
N ILE A 239 9.25 -13.13 19.08
CA ILE A 239 7.99 -12.47 18.71
C ILE A 239 8.10 -10.99 19.08
N ALA A 240 8.14 -10.14 18.06
CA ALA A 240 8.08 -8.68 18.21
C ALA A 240 6.80 -8.17 17.57
N ASN A 241 5.93 -7.56 18.36
CA ASN A 241 4.68 -6.97 17.93
C ASN A 241 4.59 -5.53 18.43
N GLU A 242 4.32 -4.59 17.51
CA GLU A 242 4.07 -3.18 17.85
C GLU A 242 5.17 -2.54 18.73
N GLY A 243 6.45 -2.89 18.47
CA GLY A 243 7.59 -2.36 19.21
C GLY A 243 7.84 -3.03 20.55
N GLN A 244 7.18 -4.16 20.85
CA GLN A 244 7.37 -4.91 22.10
C GLN A 244 7.70 -6.37 21.83
N ILE A 245 8.59 -6.93 22.64
CA ILE A 245 8.91 -8.37 22.63
C ILE A 245 7.98 -9.08 23.61
N SER A 246 7.12 -9.96 23.09
CA SER A 246 6.15 -10.72 23.91
C SER A 246 6.72 -12.04 24.43
N SER A 247 7.81 -12.56 23.86
CA SER A 247 8.44 -13.82 24.27
C SER A 247 9.92 -13.85 23.86
N ASN A 248 10.77 -14.40 24.72
CA ASN A 248 12.19 -14.68 24.43
C ASN A 248 12.41 -16.01 23.68
N LYS A 249 11.35 -16.77 23.41
CA LYS A 249 11.45 -17.95 22.55
C LYS A 249 11.68 -17.55 21.10
N LEU A 250 12.41 -18.38 20.39
CA LEU A 250 12.81 -18.17 19.01
C LEU A 250 11.92 -19.01 18.10
N TYR A 251 11.46 -18.38 17.01
CA TYR A 251 10.58 -19.02 16.02
C TYR A 251 11.05 -18.67 14.62
N ASP A 252 11.13 -19.70 13.78
CA ASP A 252 11.35 -19.54 12.34
C ASP A 252 10.13 -18.91 11.66
N GLY A 253 10.31 -18.40 10.45
CA GLY A 253 9.24 -17.87 9.63
C GLY A 253 9.35 -18.33 8.19
N THR A 254 8.21 -18.52 7.52
CA THR A 254 8.17 -18.88 6.11
C THR A 254 7.15 -18.06 5.33
N ALA A 255 7.46 -17.78 4.07
CA ALA A 255 6.51 -17.19 3.13
C ALA A 255 6.58 -17.94 1.79
N MET A 256 5.44 -18.18 1.19
CA MET A 256 5.34 -18.73 -0.16
C MET A 256 4.23 -18.00 -0.91
N GLN A 257 4.52 -17.58 -2.13
CA GLN A 257 3.53 -17.02 -3.06
C GLN A 257 3.65 -17.69 -4.41
N VAL A 258 2.51 -18.02 -5.00
CA VAL A 258 2.40 -18.59 -6.35
C VAL A 258 1.44 -17.71 -7.13
N ASP A 259 1.92 -17.20 -8.26
CA ASP A 259 1.15 -16.39 -9.19
C ASP A 259 0.98 -17.15 -10.51
N LEU A 260 -0.25 -17.22 -11.01
CA LEU A 260 -0.60 -17.86 -12.28
C LEU A 260 -1.50 -16.92 -13.07
N GLY A 261 -1.22 -16.77 -14.34
CA GLY A 261 -2.01 -15.91 -15.21
C GLY A 261 -2.22 -16.49 -16.61
N TYR A 262 -3.34 -16.10 -17.19
CA TYR A 262 -3.67 -16.31 -18.59
C TYR A 262 -4.17 -15.01 -19.20
N ALA A 263 -3.55 -14.54 -20.27
CA ALA A 263 -3.91 -13.29 -20.92
C ALA A 263 -4.02 -13.45 -22.44
N ARG A 264 -5.25 -13.31 -22.94
CA ARG A 264 -5.55 -13.31 -24.37
C ARG A 264 -6.45 -12.14 -24.71
N LYS A 265 -6.46 -11.71 -25.96
CA LYS A 265 -7.33 -10.60 -26.42
C LYS A 265 -8.78 -10.74 -25.93
N GLY A 266 -9.17 -9.94 -24.97
CA GLY A 266 -10.52 -9.91 -24.39
C GLY A 266 -10.79 -10.87 -23.26
N LEU A 267 -9.83 -11.68 -22.83
CA LEU A 267 -9.90 -12.56 -21.65
C LEU A 267 -8.61 -12.46 -20.87
N GLY A 268 -8.70 -12.22 -19.56
CA GLY A 268 -7.60 -12.28 -18.63
C GLY A 268 -8.04 -13.01 -17.35
N VAL A 269 -7.19 -13.88 -16.84
CA VAL A 269 -7.37 -14.56 -15.55
C VAL A 269 -6.06 -14.46 -14.79
N ASN A 270 -6.14 -14.06 -13.55
CA ASN A 270 -5.01 -14.01 -12.61
C ASN A 270 -5.40 -14.75 -11.35
N ALA A 271 -4.52 -15.59 -10.84
CA ALA A 271 -4.68 -16.26 -9.57
C ALA A 271 -3.39 -16.13 -8.75
N THR A 272 -3.51 -15.69 -7.52
CA THR A 272 -2.41 -15.64 -6.54
C THR A 272 -2.79 -16.49 -5.33
N PHE A 273 -1.93 -17.42 -4.98
CA PHE A 273 -1.98 -18.16 -3.73
C PHE A 273 -0.83 -17.68 -2.83
N ARG A 274 -1.09 -17.48 -1.52
CA ARG A 274 -0.05 -17.13 -0.55
C ARG A 274 -0.24 -17.85 0.77
N ARG A 275 0.88 -18.30 1.35
CA ARG A 275 0.97 -18.79 2.72
C ARG A 275 2.07 -18.01 3.45
N LEU A 276 1.74 -17.45 4.59
CA LEU A 276 2.65 -16.76 5.51
C LEU A 276 2.58 -17.46 6.86
N GLU A 277 3.73 -17.76 7.45
CA GLU A 277 3.85 -18.30 8.80
C GLU A 277 4.92 -17.52 9.55
N ASN A 278 4.53 -16.85 10.64
CA ASN A 278 5.43 -16.01 11.45
C ASN A 278 6.32 -15.10 10.59
N PHE A 279 5.74 -14.44 9.58
CA PHE A 279 6.50 -13.73 8.56
C PHE A 279 6.42 -12.19 8.73
N SER A 280 6.63 -11.71 9.95
CA SER A 280 6.92 -10.29 10.20
C SER A 280 8.42 -10.13 10.39
N PHE A 281 9.05 -9.24 9.62
CA PHE A 281 10.49 -9.01 9.68
C PHE A 281 10.73 -7.50 9.82
N TYR A 282 11.21 -7.09 10.99
CA TYR A 282 11.44 -5.68 11.33
C TYR A 282 12.92 -5.34 11.28
N ALA A 283 13.25 -4.14 10.82
CA ALA A 283 14.59 -3.56 10.89
C ALA A 283 15.00 -3.28 12.34
N ASP A 284 14.04 -2.82 13.14
CA ASP A 284 14.16 -2.65 14.58
C ASP A 284 12.95 -3.28 15.27
N ARG A 285 13.19 -4.22 16.19
CA ARG A 285 12.13 -4.93 16.91
C ARG A 285 11.35 -4.03 17.86
N LEU A 286 12.02 -3.01 18.42
CA LEU A 286 11.52 -2.19 19.53
C LEU A 286 11.06 -0.80 19.08
N ALA A 287 11.14 -0.49 17.79
CA ALA A 287 10.75 0.81 17.29
C ALA A 287 9.26 1.08 17.51
N GLU A 288 8.92 2.22 18.11
CA GLU A 288 7.54 2.69 18.28
C GLU A 288 6.81 2.83 16.93
N GLY A 289 7.56 3.12 15.87
CA GLY A 289 7.04 3.18 14.49
C GLY A 289 6.47 1.86 13.95
N ASN A 290 6.72 0.72 14.60
CA ASN A 290 6.18 -0.58 14.20
C ASN A 290 4.65 -0.66 14.28
N VAL A 291 4.01 0.09 15.16
CA VAL A 291 2.54 0.26 15.21
C VAL A 291 2.01 0.83 13.88
N TYR A 292 2.83 1.62 13.18
CA TYR A 292 2.51 2.28 11.91
C TYR A 292 3.19 1.61 10.71
N ASN A 293 3.75 0.40 10.86
CA ASN A 293 4.49 -0.34 9.83
C ASN A 293 5.73 0.40 9.25
N GLN A 294 6.35 1.31 10.01
CA GLN A 294 7.50 2.10 9.55
C GLN A 294 8.78 1.26 9.38
N GLU A 295 8.97 0.24 10.21
CA GLU A 295 10.23 -0.51 10.30
C GLU A 295 10.16 -1.91 9.67
N LEU A 296 9.12 -2.20 8.87
CA LEU A 296 9.02 -3.48 8.18
C LEU A 296 10.04 -3.59 7.03
N ILE A 297 10.83 -4.67 7.02
CA ILE A 297 11.67 -5.10 5.91
C ILE A 297 10.83 -5.90 4.91
N SER A 298 10.03 -6.86 5.40
CA SER A 298 9.14 -7.69 4.60
C SER A 298 7.90 -6.91 4.14
N TYR A 299 7.40 -7.22 2.95
CA TYR A 299 6.18 -6.63 2.41
C TYR A 299 5.13 -7.70 2.14
N THR A 300 4.09 -7.70 2.97
CA THR A 300 3.00 -8.69 2.93
C THR A 300 1.64 -7.99 2.86
N PRO A 301 1.32 -7.29 1.75
CA PRO A 301 0.05 -6.59 1.61
C PRO A 301 -1.12 -7.57 1.58
N ALA A 302 -2.31 -7.13 1.95
CA ALA A 302 -3.53 -7.92 1.73
C ALA A 302 -3.76 -8.12 0.23
N LEU A 303 -3.96 -9.35 -0.19
CA LEU A 303 -4.27 -9.71 -1.57
C LEU A 303 -5.78 -9.84 -1.72
N THR A 304 -6.44 -8.70 -1.91
CA THR A 304 -7.88 -8.58 -2.13
C THR A 304 -8.15 -7.49 -3.15
N LYS A 305 -9.29 -7.57 -3.83
CA LYS A 305 -9.67 -6.51 -4.77
C LYS A 305 -10.12 -5.26 -4.02
N GLN A 306 -9.36 -4.18 -4.14
CA GLN A 306 -9.79 -2.87 -3.69
C GLN A 306 -10.61 -2.18 -4.77
N GLN A 307 -11.78 -1.65 -4.39
CA GLN A 307 -12.67 -0.89 -5.24
C GLN A 307 -12.64 0.58 -4.82
N ASP A 308 -12.73 1.50 -5.79
CA ASP A 308 -12.73 2.97 -5.54
C ASP A 308 -14.14 3.50 -5.20
N TYR A 309 -14.84 2.83 -4.30
CA TYR A 309 -16.18 3.25 -3.85
C TYR A 309 -16.23 3.37 -2.33
N MET A 310 -17.03 4.30 -1.82
CA MET A 310 -17.06 4.61 -0.39
C MET A 310 -17.47 3.40 0.47
N LEU A 311 -18.54 2.70 0.07
CA LEU A 311 -19.08 1.58 0.87
C LEU A 311 -18.30 0.28 0.69
N THR A 312 -17.57 0.09 -0.41
CA THR A 312 -16.74 -1.11 -0.61
C THR A 312 -15.51 -1.14 0.29
N ASN A 313 -15.18 -0.01 0.92
CA ASN A 313 -14.07 0.15 1.85
C ASN A 313 -14.51 0.21 3.33
N ILE A 314 -15.76 -0.16 3.65
CA ILE A 314 -16.21 -0.30 5.04
C ILE A 314 -15.58 -1.54 5.69
N TYR A 315 -15.59 -2.67 4.98
CA TYR A 315 -15.04 -3.95 5.44
C TYR A 315 -13.90 -4.38 4.52
N VAL A 316 -12.68 -4.14 4.97
CA VAL A 316 -11.44 -4.44 4.23
C VAL A 316 -10.64 -5.52 4.94
N TYR A 317 -9.78 -6.21 4.21
CA TYR A 317 -8.87 -7.20 4.78
C TYR A 317 -7.52 -6.59 5.10
N ASN A 318 -7.02 -6.87 6.30
CA ASN A 318 -5.64 -6.61 6.71
C ASN A 318 -4.91 -7.94 6.84
N ALA A 319 -3.81 -8.12 6.12
CA ALA A 319 -3.04 -9.34 6.12
C ALA A 319 -2.52 -9.71 7.53
N GLN A 320 -2.45 -11.01 7.82
CA GLN A 320 -2.12 -11.54 9.14
C GLN A 320 -0.80 -12.35 9.12
N PRO A 321 0.36 -11.71 8.88
CA PRO A 321 1.64 -12.42 8.81
C PRO A 321 2.25 -12.77 10.17
N ARG A 322 1.71 -12.22 11.27
CA ARG A 322 2.31 -12.25 12.61
C ARG A 322 2.04 -13.57 13.32
N LEU A 323 2.98 -13.99 14.18
CA LEU A 323 2.77 -14.98 15.21
C LEU A 323 2.34 -14.27 16.50
N ILE A 324 1.21 -14.70 17.07
CA ILE A 324 0.72 -14.28 18.40
C ILE A 324 0.34 -15.53 19.17
N ILE A 325 0.80 -15.65 20.41
CA ILE A 325 0.51 -16.76 21.32
C ILE A 325 0.12 -16.16 22.67
N GLU A 326 -1.09 -15.60 22.73
CA GLU A 326 -1.66 -15.01 23.93
C GLU A 326 -3.00 -15.66 24.26
N SER A 327 -3.47 -15.55 25.50
CA SER A 327 -4.75 -16.17 25.92
C SER A 327 -5.96 -15.63 25.14
N TYR A 328 -5.88 -14.38 24.73
CA TYR A 328 -6.95 -13.69 24.01
C TYR A 328 -6.75 -13.65 22.48
N ASP A 329 -5.58 -14.05 21.98
CA ASP A 329 -5.28 -14.02 20.54
C ASP A 329 -4.23 -15.09 20.20
N GLN A 330 -4.59 -15.97 19.25
CA GLN A 330 -3.72 -17.07 18.80
C GLN A 330 -3.74 -17.13 17.29
N ARG A 331 -2.63 -16.76 16.66
CA ARG A 331 -2.46 -16.84 15.21
C ARG A 331 -1.00 -17.11 14.86
N ALA A 332 -0.77 -17.93 13.85
CA ALA A 332 0.57 -18.26 13.37
C ALA A 332 0.86 -17.64 11.98
N GLY A 333 -0.12 -17.01 11.37
CA GLY A 333 -0.04 -16.47 10.03
C GLY A 333 -1.34 -16.67 9.25
N GLU A 334 -1.25 -16.64 7.93
CA GLU A 334 -2.39 -16.77 7.03
C GLU A 334 -2.11 -17.66 5.82
N VAL A 335 -3.16 -18.21 5.26
CA VAL A 335 -3.15 -18.93 3.97
C VAL A 335 -4.39 -18.57 3.17
N GLY A 336 -4.22 -18.37 1.88
CA GLY A 336 -5.36 -18.05 1.02
C GLY A 336 -5.01 -17.79 -0.42
N ALA A 337 -6.01 -17.37 -1.16
CA ALA A 337 -5.89 -17.07 -2.58
C ALA A 337 -6.80 -15.93 -3.01
N GLN A 338 -6.38 -15.26 -4.08
CA GLN A 338 -7.18 -14.31 -4.84
C GLN A 338 -7.23 -14.74 -6.30
N VAL A 339 -8.39 -14.60 -6.94
CA VAL A 339 -8.57 -14.84 -8.38
C VAL A 339 -9.27 -13.64 -8.99
N ASP A 340 -8.69 -13.08 -10.05
CA ASP A 340 -9.27 -12.04 -10.88
C ASP A 340 -9.60 -12.58 -12.27
N LEU A 341 -10.79 -12.30 -12.74
CA LEU A 341 -11.26 -12.61 -14.09
C LEU A 341 -11.63 -11.31 -14.81
N TYR A 342 -11.16 -11.13 -16.00
CA TYR A 342 -11.58 -10.09 -16.90
C TYR A 342 -12.06 -10.67 -18.23
N TYR A 343 -13.25 -10.25 -18.70
CA TYR A 343 -13.80 -10.68 -19.98
C TYR A 343 -14.44 -9.53 -20.74
N LYS A 344 -14.08 -9.39 -22.01
CA LYS A 344 -14.70 -8.43 -22.93
C LYS A 344 -15.67 -9.13 -23.87
N ILE A 345 -16.97 -8.99 -23.63
CA ILE A 345 -18.02 -9.47 -24.53
C ILE A 345 -17.94 -8.65 -25.82
N LYS A 346 -17.87 -9.36 -26.95
CA LYS A 346 -17.65 -8.76 -28.26
C LYS A 346 -18.76 -7.78 -28.65
N ASN A 347 -18.39 -6.75 -29.42
CA ASN A 347 -19.32 -5.81 -30.06
C ASN A 347 -20.27 -6.56 -31.01
N GLY A 348 -21.49 -6.08 -31.16
CA GLY A 348 -22.49 -6.65 -32.09
C GLY A 348 -23.25 -7.85 -31.54
N THR A 349 -22.90 -8.40 -30.38
CA THR A 349 -23.64 -9.46 -29.69
C THR A 349 -24.78 -8.89 -28.84
N ALA A 350 -25.78 -9.72 -28.48
CA ALA A 350 -26.89 -9.29 -27.62
C ALA A 350 -26.46 -8.65 -26.30
N LEU A 351 -25.48 -9.26 -25.61
CA LEU A 351 -24.93 -8.74 -24.35
C LEU A 351 -23.85 -7.67 -24.57
N GLY A 352 -23.09 -7.75 -25.65
CA GLY A 352 -22.03 -6.79 -25.97
C GLY A 352 -22.55 -5.46 -26.48
N GLY A 353 -23.65 -5.45 -27.24
CA GLY A 353 -24.18 -4.25 -27.86
C GLY A 353 -23.20 -3.60 -28.83
N LYS A 354 -23.43 -2.33 -29.18
CA LYS A 354 -22.62 -1.59 -30.18
C LYS A 354 -21.14 -1.42 -29.75
N TYR A 355 -20.86 -1.29 -28.45
CA TYR A 355 -19.54 -0.90 -27.97
C TYR A 355 -18.79 -2.02 -27.21
N GLY A 356 -19.43 -3.19 -27.05
CA GLY A 356 -18.95 -4.26 -26.19
C GLY A 356 -19.27 -4.00 -24.72
N THR A 357 -19.26 -5.05 -23.93
CA THR A 357 -19.43 -5.02 -22.49
C THR A 357 -18.19 -5.62 -21.83
N LYS A 358 -17.65 -4.97 -20.81
CA LYS A 358 -16.55 -5.50 -20.01
C LYS A 358 -17.13 -6.05 -18.72
N VAL A 359 -16.74 -7.27 -18.38
CA VAL A 359 -17.10 -7.93 -17.12
C VAL A 359 -15.82 -8.25 -16.40
N ALA A 360 -15.75 -7.91 -15.11
CA ALA A 360 -14.68 -8.33 -14.22
C ALA A 360 -15.28 -9.08 -13.04
N GLY A 361 -14.64 -10.15 -12.61
CA GLY A 361 -14.98 -10.90 -11.40
C GLY A 361 -13.75 -11.02 -10.52
N ASN A 362 -13.95 -10.96 -9.22
CA ASN A 362 -12.89 -11.22 -8.26
C ASN A 362 -13.43 -12.17 -7.18
N PHE A 363 -12.58 -13.06 -6.74
CA PHE A 363 -12.81 -13.88 -5.57
C PHE A 363 -11.54 -13.92 -4.73
N SER A 364 -11.65 -13.66 -3.43
CA SER A 364 -10.57 -13.85 -2.48
C SER A 364 -11.04 -14.59 -1.24
N TYR A 365 -10.17 -15.45 -0.71
CA TYR A 365 -10.43 -16.23 0.50
C TYR A 365 -9.15 -16.32 1.33
N TRP A 366 -9.24 -15.94 2.59
CA TRP A 366 -8.13 -15.94 3.55
C TRP A 366 -8.55 -16.61 4.83
N ALA A 367 -7.68 -17.46 5.37
CA ALA A 367 -7.85 -18.17 6.62
C ALA A 367 -6.55 -18.11 7.43
N GLY A 368 -6.63 -18.27 8.73
CA GLY A 368 -5.47 -18.57 9.56
C GLY A 368 -4.85 -19.92 9.18
N LEU A 369 -3.67 -20.21 9.68
CA LEU A 369 -3.06 -21.52 9.53
C LEU A 369 -3.79 -22.55 10.41
N ASP A 370 -3.81 -23.81 9.98
CA ASP A 370 -4.21 -24.96 10.82
C ASP A 370 -3.09 -25.22 11.82
N ALA A 371 -3.23 -24.68 13.03
CA ALA A 371 -2.19 -24.70 14.05
C ALA A 371 -2.74 -25.02 15.43
N GLU A 372 -1.92 -25.74 16.21
CA GLU A 372 -2.13 -26.01 17.63
C GLU A 372 -1.25 -25.08 18.47
N TYR A 373 -1.78 -24.58 19.58
CA TYR A 373 -1.08 -23.61 20.44
C TYR A 373 -1.02 -24.12 21.88
N ASN A 374 0.11 -23.92 22.52
CA ASN A 374 0.29 -24.09 23.96
C ASN A 374 0.76 -22.77 24.58
N ILE A 375 -0.16 -22.07 25.24
CA ILE A 375 0.08 -20.73 25.79
C ILE A 375 1.09 -20.75 26.93
N GLU A 376 0.99 -21.76 27.83
CA GLU A 376 1.88 -21.87 28.99
C GLU A 376 3.35 -22.02 28.57
N ASN A 377 3.58 -22.87 27.57
CA ASN A 377 4.91 -23.11 27.04
C ASN A 377 5.28 -22.18 25.89
N ARG A 378 4.42 -21.23 25.53
CA ARG A 378 4.64 -20.36 24.37
C ARG A 378 5.08 -21.16 23.15
N TRP A 379 4.30 -22.17 22.76
CA TRP A 379 4.61 -23.07 21.66
C TRP A 379 3.45 -23.14 20.67
N TYR A 380 3.76 -23.36 19.41
CA TYR A 380 2.78 -23.68 18.39
C TYR A 380 3.34 -24.68 17.37
N GLU A 381 2.47 -25.36 16.68
CA GLU A 381 2.78 -26.20 15.52
C GLU A 381 1.74 -25.95 14.45
N ALA A 382 2.19 -25.49 13.26
CA ALA A 382 1.32 -25.21 12.13
C ALA A 382 1.54 -26.27 11.05
N LYS A 383 0.45 -26.86 10.54
CA LYS A 383 0.52 -27.75 9.39
C LYS A 383 0.82 -26.96 8.12
N PHE A 384 1.69 -27.53 7.28
CA PHE A 384 2.00 -26.89 6.00
C PHE A 384 0.78 -26.89 5.06
N ILE A 385 0.01 -27.97 5.03
CA ILE A 385 -1.24 -28.10 4.28
C ILE A 385 -2.40 -28.12 5.28
N GLY A 386 -3.35 -27.24 5.10
CA GLY A 386 -4.51 -27.07 5.96
C GLY A 386 -4.91 -25.61 6.05
N LYS A 387 -6.04 -25.36 6.67
CA LYS A 387 -6.54 -24.01 6.96
C LYS A 387 -7.20 -23.99 8.33
N GLY A 388 -6.93 -22.95 9.07
CA GLY A 388 -7.57 -22.64 10.33
C GLY A 388 -8.85 -21.82 10.16
N PRO A 389 -9.17 -20.95 11.13
CA PRO A 389 -10.35 -20.09 11.09
C PRO A 389 -10.37 -19.22 9.85
N LYS A 390 -11.58 -19.01 9.30
CA LYS A 390 -11.77 -18.11 8.17
C LYS A 390 -11.61 -16.67 8.63
N LEU A 391 -10.73 -15.92 7.98
CA LEU A 391 -10.46 -14.51 8.26
C LEU A 391 -11.27 -13.58 7.36
N PHE A 392 -11.30 -13.91 6.06
CA PHE A 392 -11.90 -13.05 5.06
C PHE A 392 -12.36 -13.82 3.83
N ARG A 393 -13.45 -13.37 3.22
CA ARG A 393 -13.90 -13.80 1.89
C ARG A 393 -14.51 -12.61 1.17
N ASP A 394 -14.11 -12.37 -0.05
CA ASP A 394 -14.70 -11.40 -0.97
C ASP A 394 -15.10 -12.09 -2.27
N LEU A 395 -16.28 -11.76 -2.76
CA LEU A 395 -16.72 -12.08 -4.11
C LEU A 395 -17.28 -10.81 -4.72
N SER A 396 -16.69 -10.33 -5.82
CA SER A 396 -17.21 -9.17 -6.53
C SER A 396 -17.36 -9.39 -8.03
N ILE A 397 -18.36 -8.74 -8.61
CA ILE A 397 -18.62 -8.72 -10.04
C ILE A 397 -18.84 -7.28 -10.46
N GLU A 398 -18.13 -6.85 -11.49
CA GLU A 398 -18.25 -5.53 -12.10
C GLU A 398 -18.61 -5.65 -13.57
N VAL A 399 -19.60 -4.87 -14.01
CA VAL A 399 -20.02 -4.78 -15.42
C VAL A 399 -19.89 -3.33 -15.88
N LYS A 400 -18.98 -3.08 -16.84
CA LYS A 400 -18.81 -1.77 -17.49
C LYS A 400 -19.42 -1.79 -18.88
N LYS A 401 -20.36 -0.88 -19.15
CA LYS A 401 -21.05 -0.79 -20.44
C LYS A 401 -21.12 0.63 -20.95
N LYS A 402 -20.69 0.82 -22.18
CA LYS A 402 -20.92 2.07 -22.92
C LYS A 402 -22.25 1.97 -23.66
N LEU A 403 -23.24 2.76 -23.26
CA LEU A 403 -24.59 2.74 -23.82
C LEU A 403 -24.68 3.57 -25.12
N SER A 404 -23.95 4.71 -25.16
CA SER A 404 -23.87 5.57 -26.35
C SER A 404 -22.51 6.28 -26.41
N LYS A 405 -22.29 7.19 -27.36
CA LYS A 405 -21.08 8.04 -27.36
C LYS A 405 -21.00 8.93 -26.13
N LYS A 406 -22.16 9.31 -25.56
CA LYS A 406 -22.25 10.22 -24.41
C LYS A 406 -22.45 9.50 -23.06
N TRP A 407 -23.07 8.30 -23.03
CA TRP A 407 -23.40 7.56 -21.83
C TRP A 407 -22.54 6.33 -21.60
N SER A 408 -22.00 6.19 -20.38
CA SER A 408 -21.38 4.97 -19.87
C SER A 408 -21.87 4.65 -18.46
N THR A 409 -21.93 3.35 -18.13
CA THR A 409 -22.37 2.86 -16.82
C THR A 409 -21.41 1.82 -16.30
N VAL A 410 -21.31 1.75 -14.97
CA VAL A 410 -20.66 0.67 -14.22
C VAL A 410 -21.66 0.16 -13.19
N ALA A 411 -21.85 -1.14 -13.10
CA ALA A 411 -22.59 -1.79 -12.04
C ALA A 411 -21.64 -2.75 -11.31
N THR A 412 -21.56 -2.65 -10.00
CA THR A 412 -20.70 -3.52 -9.17
C THR A 412 -21.55 -4.14 -8.06
N PHE A 413 -21.37 -5.42 -7.84
CA PHE A 413 -21.89 -6.13 -6.68
C PHE A 413 -20.73 -6.80 -5.96
N GLN A 414 -20.68 -6.64 -4.64
CA GLN A 414 -19.66 -7.25 -3.78
C GLN A 414 -20.34 -7.93 -2.58
N ASN A 415 -19.87 -9.12 -2.20
CA ASN A 415 -20.28 -9.82 -1.00
C ASN A 415 -19.03 -10.16 -0.18
N VAL A 416 -18.97 -9.63 1.04
CA VAL A 416 -17.84 -9.73 1.96
C VAL A 416 -18.24 -10.51 3.19
N ILE A 417 -17.36 -11.37 3.67
CA ILE A 417 -17.42 -11.96 5.00
C ILE A 417 -16.05 -11.70 5.66
N VAL A 418 -16.06 -11.08 6.83
CA VAL A 418 -14.84 -10.76 7.57
C VAL A 418 -14.96 -11.19 9.03
N ASP A 419 -13.92 -11.77 9.58
CA ASP A 419 -13.76 -11.99 11.01
C ASP A 419 -13.33 -10.67 11.67
N LYS A 420 -14.22 -10.07 12.47
CA LYS A 420 -13.98 -8.76 13.08
C LYS A 420 -12.86 -8.82 14.14
N GLY A 421 -12.87 -9.84 14.96
CA GLY A 421 -11.92 -9.98 16.06
C GLY A 421 -10.48 -10.02 15.57
N ILE A 422 -10.18 -10.95 14.68
CA ILE A 422 -8.81 -11.17 14.19
C ILE A 422 -8.38 -10.06 13.24
N VAL A 423 -9.21 -9.70 12.26
CA VAL A 423 -8.81 -8.77 11.18
C VAL A 423 -8.66 -7.34 11.68
N TYR A 424 -9.47 -6.92 12.64
CA TYR A 424 -9.47 -5.55 13.17
C TYR A 424 -8.88 -5.42 14.57
N GLY A 425 -8.28 -6.51 15.12
CA GLY A 425 -7.58 -6.47 16.40
C GLY A 425 -8.49 -6.51 17.62
N GLY A 426 -9.69 -7.11 17.49
CA GLY A 426 -10.57 -7.41 18.63
C GLY A 426 -10.09 -8.61 19.45
N ALA A 427 -10.66 -8.82 20.64
CA ALA A 427 -10.46 -10.03 21.42
C ALA A 427 -11.19 -11.22 20.78
N LEU A 428 -10.74 -12.45 21.04
CA LEU A 428 -11.38 -13.70 20.55
C LEU A 428 -12.85 -13.85 20.95
N GLU A 429 -13.29 -13.15 21.99
CA GLU A 429 -14.70 -13.13 22.45
C GLU A 429 -15.65 -12.44 21.47
N ASP A 430 -15.11 -11.63 20.54
CA ASP A 430 -15.87 -10.96 19.48
C ASP A 430 -15.95 -11.78 18.19
N GLU A 431 -16.03 -13.09 18.24
CA GLU A 431 -16.12 -14.02 17.09
C GLU A 431 -17.35 -13.77 16.18
N GLU A 432 -17.57 -12.54 15.80
CA GLU A 432 -18.65 -12.20 14.88
C GLU A 432 -18.16 -12.10 13.46
N ASN A 433 -18.44 -13.12 12.66
CA ASN A 433 -18.34 -12.99 11.21
C ASN A 433 -19.34 -11.93 10.71
N ILE A 434 -18.83 -10.78 10.29
CA ILE A 434 -19.63 -9.77 9.62
C ILE A 434 -19.88 -10.23 8.19
N LYS A 435 -21.14 -10.23 7.78
CA LYS A 435 -21.56 -10.50 6.41
C LYS A 435 -22.15 -9.24 5.82
N ALA A 436 -21.55 -8.73 4.75
CA ALA A 436 -22.02 -7.55 4.06
C ALA A 436 -22.20 -7.81 2.55
N SER A 437 -23.22 -7.19 1.98
CA SER A 437 -23.44 -7.15 0.53
C SER A 437 -23.48 -5.69 0.10
N ILE A 438 -22.76 -5.33 -0.95
CA ILE A 438 -22.66 -3.97 -1.45
C ILE A 438 -23.05 -3.95 -2.92
N ALA A 439 -23.95 -3.02 -3.28
CA ALA A 439 -24.29 -2.74 -4.66
C ALA A 439 -23.89 -1.30 -5.01
N VAL A 440 -23.30 -1.13 -6.18
CA VAL A 440 -22.90 0.17 -6.71
C VAL A 440 -23.42 0.32 -8.13
N LEU A 441 -23.99 1.49 -8.42
CA LEU A 441 -24.39 1.89 -9.76
C LEU A 441 -23.77 3.24 -10.09
N GLU A 442 -22.97 3.28 -11.14
CA GLU A 442 -22.34 4.49 -11.66
C GLU A 442 -22.88 4.84 -13.04
N GLY A 443 -23.19 6.09 -13.26
CA GLY A 443 -23.56 6.66 -14.55
C GLY A 443 -22.70 7.87 -14.88
N THR A 444 -22.09 7.90 -16.06
CA THR A 444 -21.35 9.06 -16.56
C THR A 444 -21.98 9.56 -17.85
N TYR A 445 -22.29 10.85 -17.90
CA TYR A 445 -22.74 11.54 -19.08
C TYR A 445 -21.74 12.59 -19.55
N LYS A 446 -21.39 12.55 -20.83
CA LYS A 446 -20.50 13.51 -21.50
C LYS A 446 -21.33 14.52 -22.28
N PHE A 447 -21.25 15.79 -21.91
CA PHE A 447 -21.83 16.90 -22.66
C PHE A 447 -20.94 17.22 -23.89
N GLU A 448 -21.28 18.29 -24.58
CA GLU A 448 -20.43 18.85 -25.62
C GLU A 448 -19.21 19.56 -24.99
N GLY A 449 -18.11 19.53 -25.70
CA GLY A 449 -16.82 20.00 -25.17
C GLY A 449 -16.24 19.01 -24.16
N SER A 450 -15.54 19.54 -23.15
CA SER A 450 -14.87 18.75 -22.10
C SER A 450 -15.70 18.58 -20.83
N LYS A 451 -17.01 18.87 -20.88
CA LYS A 451 -17.92 18.79 -19.72
C LYS A 451 -18.42 17.36 -19.52
N SER A 452 -18.52 16.94 -18.26
CA SER A 452 -19.15 15.66 -17.91
C SER A 452 -19.74 15.69 -16.51
N THR A 453 -20.74 14.85 -16.28
CA THR A 453 -21.25 14.56 -14.96
C THR A 453 -21.11 13.07 -14.66
N ARG A 454 -20.82 12.74 -13.40
CA ARG A 454 -20.77 11.38 -12.88
C ARG A 454 -21.64 11.30 -11.65
N LEU A 455 -22.57 10.34 -11.63
CA LEU A 455 -23.39 10.00 -10.48
C LEU A 455 -23.04 8.58 -10.04
N VAL A 456 -22.75 8.40 -8.76
CA VAL A 456 -22.54 7.09 -8.14
C VAL A 456 -23.54 6.93 -7.01
N LEU A 457 -24.28 5.83 -7.02
CA LEU A 457 -25.20 5.44 -5.96
C LEU A 457 -24.72 4.09 -5.40
N GLN A 458 -24.73 3.97 -4.08
CA GLN A 458 -24.23 2.78 -3.39
C GLN A 458 -25.17 2.42 -2.24
N HIS A 459 -25.28 1.13 -1.98
CA HIS A 459 -25.96 0.61 -0.81
C HIS A 459 -25.21 -0.59 -0.24
N LEU A 460 -25.07 -0.63 1.08
CA LEU A 460 -24.50 -1.75 1.84
C LEU A 460 -25.55 -2.31 2.79
N TRP A 461 -25.75 -3.59 2.73
CA TRP A 461 -26.56 -4.38 3.64
C TRP A 461 -25.66 -5.21 4.54
N ALA A 462 -25.83 -5.07 5.86
CA ALA A 462 -25.21 -5.95 6.86
C ALA A 462 -26.15 -6.08 8.07
N GLU A 463 -26.18 -7.26 8.67
CA GLU A 463 -27.04 -7.53 9.84
C GLU A 463 -26.39 -7.10 11.15
N LYS A 464 -25.06 -7.13 11.19
CA LYS A 464 -24.25 -6.91 12.39
C LYS A 464 -23.27 -5.76 12.20
N ASP A 465 -22.61 -5.36 13.28
CA ASP A 465 -21.62 -4.28 13.36
C ASP A 465 -22.25 -2.95 12.95
N ARG A 466 -21.75 -2.29 11.92
CA ARG A 466 -22.21 -0.98 11.44
C ARG A 466 -23.50 -1.03 10.62
N LYS A 467 -24.07 -2.21 10.42
CA LYS A 467 -25.34 -2.46 9.72
C LYS A 467 -25.43 -1.80 8.34
N ASN A 468 -26.54 -1.15 8.03
CA ASN A 468 -26.89 -0.69 6.68
C ASN A 468 -26.41 0.73 6.39
N TRP A 469 -25.96 0.95 5.16
CA TRP A 469 -25.49 2.23 4.68
C TRP A 469 -26.02 2.56 3.30
N VAL A 470 -26.17 3.85 3.01
CA VAL A 470 -26.39 4.36 1.67
C VAL A 470 -25.35 5.44 1.37
N ALA A 471 -24.86 5.51 0.14
CA ALA A 471 -23.95 6.58 -0.26
C ALA A 471 -24.24 7.10 -1.66
N GLY A 472 -23.96 8.38 -1.88
CA GLY A 472 -24.09 9.04 -3.14
C GLY A 472 -22.93 9.98 -3.42
N VAL A 473 -22.48 10.04 -4.69
CA VAL A 473 -21.51 11.01 -5.18
C VAL A 473 -22.02 11.61 -6.47
N LEU A 474 -22.07 12.93 -6.52
CA LEU A 474 -22.31 13.67 -7.76
C LEU A 474 -21.08 14.53 -8.07
N GLU A 475 -20.48 14.28 -9.23
CA GLU A 475 -19.32 15.00 -9.73
C GLU A 475 -19.69 15.73 -11.02
N TYR A 476 -19.23 16.96 -11.17
CA TYR A 476 -19.37 17.74 -12.38
C TYR A 476 -18.02 18.30 -12.82
N ASN A 477 -17.57 17.90 -14.01
CA ASN A 477 -16.38 18.42 -14.68
C ASN A 477 -16.79 19.56 -15.61
N PHE A 478 -16.43 20.80 -15.29
CA PHE A 478 -16.71 21.98 -16.11
C PHE A 478 -15.85 22.03 -17.38
N ASN A 479 -14.64 21.54 -17.26
CA ASN A 479 -13.66 21.42 -18.32
C ASN A 479 -12.54 20.43 -17.89
N SER A 480 -11.47 20.32 -18.66
CA SER A 480 -10.33 19.46 -18.34
C SER A 480 -9.54 19.89 -17.10
N ASN A 481 -9.77 21.09 -16.60
CA ASN A 481 -8.97 21.69 -15.53
C ASN A 481 -9.73 21.82 -14.21
N PHE A 482 -11.06 21.93 -14.24
CA PHE A 482 -11.85 22.23 -13.05
C PHE A 482 -13.02 21.26 -12.87
N ALA A 483 -13.10 20.65 -11.69
CA ALA A 483 -14.18 19.76 -11.26
C ALA A 483 -14.66 20.13 -9.87
N LEU A 484 -15.95 19.90 -9.61
CA LEU A 484 -16.58 19.96 -8.30
C LEU A 484 -17.30 18.64 -8.01
N TYR A 485 -17.42 18.31 -6.73
CA TYR A 485 -18.22 17.17 -6.29
C TYR A 485 -18.92 17.44 -4.96
N ILE A 486 -20.01 16.71 -4.75
CA ILE A 486 -20.66 16.53 -3.46
C ILE A 486 -20.81 15.02 -3.23
N ALA A 487 -20.66 14.62 -1.99
CA ALA A 487 -20.84 13.23 -1.58
C ALA A 487 -21.45 13.16 -0.19
N ASP A 488 -22.20 12.08 0.05
CA ASP A 488 -22.67 11.72 1.38
C ASP A 488 -22.61 10.20 1.56
N ASN A 489 -22.31 9.78 2.77
CA ASN A 489 -22.20 8.40 3.19
C ASN A 489 -22.92 8.26 4.53
N TRP A 490 -24.16 7.78 4.50
CA TRP A 490 -25.06 7.74 5.64
C TRP A 490 -25.19 6.34 6.23
N ASN A 491 -24.85 6.22 7.50
CA ASN A 491 -25.08 5.00 8.28
C ASN A 491 -26.48 5.04 8.92
N TYR A 492 -27.51 4.73 8.18
CA TYR A 492 -28.87 4.76 8.69
C TYR A 492 -29.25 3.50 9.52
N GLY A 493 -28.44 2.45 9.48
CA GLY A 493 -28.71 1.18 10.15
C GLY A 493 -28.25 1.10 11.60
N ASP A 494 -27.34 1.99 12.03
CA ASP A 494 -26.72 1.92 13.36
C ASP A 494 -26.58 3.31 14.02
N THR A 495 -25.63 4.13 13.58
CA THR A 495 -25.27 5.39 14.24
C THR A 495 -26.09 6.59 13.79
N ASP A 496 -26.82 6.50 12.68
CA ASP A 496 -27.55 7.59 12.01
C ASP A 496 -26.66 8.78 11.62
N ILE A 497 -25.35 8.53 11.40
CA ILE A 497 -24.38 9.55 11.07
C ILE A 497 -24.25 9.71 9.56
N HIS A 498 -24.23 10.98 9.11
CA HIS A 498 -23.90 11.40 7.77
C HIS A 498 -22.42 11.83 7.68
N TYR A 499 -21.67 11.21 6.77
CA TYR A 499 -20.29 11.60 6.43
C TYR A 499 -20.32 12.34 5.09
N TYR A 500 -20.83 13.56 5.13
CA TYR A 500 -20.93 14.41 3.94
C TYR A 500 -19.60 15.03 3.56
N SER A 501 -19.42 15.32 2.28
CA SER A 501 -18.29 16.10 1.79
C SER A 501 -18.65 16.92 0.55
N VAL A 502 -18.04 18.09 0.43
CA VAL A 502 -18.10 18.94 -0.75
C VAL A 502 -16.68 19.39 -1.09
N GLY A 503 -16.32 19.27 -2.34
CA GLY A 503 -14.97 19.62 -2.73
C GLY A 503 -14.82 19.90 -4.22
N GLY A 504 -13.61 20.28 -4.60
CA GLY A 504 -13.27 20.53 -5.98
C GLY A 504 -11.78 20.42 -6.23
N SER A 505 -11.45 20.33 -7.51
CA SER A 505 -10.07 20.28 -7.94
C SER A 505 -9.83 21.20 -9.14
N TYR A 506 -8.64 21.79 -9.15
CA TYR A 506 -8.12 22.57 -10.26
C TYR A 506 -6.77 22.02 -10.68
N SER A 507 -6.60 21.77 -11.99
CA SER A 507 -5.34 21.27 -12.55
C SER A 507 -4.98 22.13 -13.78
N LYS A 508 -3.76 22.67 -13.82
CA LYS A 508 -3.23 23.40 -14.97
C LYS A 508 -1.72 23.18 -15.10
N GLY A 509 -1.33 22.66 -16.26
CA GLY A 509 0.07 22.30 -16.50
C GLY A 509 0.54 21.27 -15.46
N ARG A 510 1.53 21.64 -14.67
CA ARG A 510 2.15 20.81 -13.63
C ARG A 510 1.59 21.05 -12.22
N THR A 511 0.56 21.87 -12.10
CA THR A 511 -0.04 22.21 -10.80
C THR A 511 -1.40 21.58 -10.65
N ARG A 512 -1.64 20.96 -9.52
CA ARG A 512 -2.94 20.43 -9.09
C ARG A 512 -3.25 20.93 -7.69
N LEU A 513 -4.43 21.50 -7.51
CA LEU A 513 -4.99 21.89 -6.22
C LEU A 513 -6.31 21.17 -6.01
N GLY A 514 -6.47 20.52 -4.87
CA GLY A 514 -7.74 19.98 -4.39
C GLY A 514 -8.11 20.61 -3.07
N VAL A 515 -9.38 20.91 -2.86
CA VAL A 515 -9.92 21.39 -1.58
C VAL A 515 -11.22 20.64 -1.30
N ASN A 516 -11.39 20.21 -0.07
CA ASN A 516 -12.57 19.50 0.40
C ASN A 516 -12.95 19.98 1.80
N TYR A 517 -14.24 20.09 2.06
CA TYR A 517 -14.83 20.26 3.39
C TYR A 517 -15.78 19.12 3.67
N GLY A 518 -15.72 18.54 4.85
CA GLY A 518 -16.65 17.50 5.26
C GLY A 518 -16.19 16.67 6.43
N ARG A 519 -16.94 15.60 6.67
CA ARG A 519 -16.69 14.57 7.68
C ARG A 519 -15.90 13.42 7.08
N GLN A 520 -14.82 13.03 7.72
CA GLN A 520 -14.08 11.82 7.39
C GLN A 520 -14.49 10.70 8.34
N ARG A 521 -14.93 9.58 7.77
CA ARG A 521 -15.21 8.36 8.54
C ARG A 521 -13.89 7.80 9.11
N GLY A 522 -13.90 7.47 10.39
CA GLY A 522 -12.83 6.73 11.04
C GLY A 522 -12.80 5.25 10.66
N GLY A 523 -11.71 4.59 10.95
CA GLY A 523 -11.53 3.15 10.78
C GLY A 523 -10.33 2.76 9.93
N LEU A 524 -10.31 1.51 9.49
CA LEU A 524 -9.21 0.97 8.70
C LEU A 524 -9.28 1.48 7.24
N ILE A 525 -8.20 2.08 6.78
CA ILE A 525 -8.02 2.50 5.38
C ILE A 525 -6.86 1.70 4.80
N CYS A 526 -7.06 1.14 3.61
CA CYS A 526 -6.04 0.35 2.92
C CYS A 526 -5.68 1.00 1.57
N VAL A 527 -4.39 1.03 1.26
CA VAL A 527 -3.84 1.47 -0.03
C VAL A 527 -2.87 0.39 -0.50
N GLY A 528 -3.11 -0.16 -1.71
CA GLY A 528 -2.28 -1.23 -2.24
C GLY A 528 -2.18 -2.47 -1.34
N GLY A 529 -3.21 -2.75 -0.52
CA GLY A 529 -3.22 -3.88 0.42
C GLY A 529 -2.50 -3.62 1.76
N VAL A 530 -1.89 -2.47 1.95
CA VAL A 530 -1.34 -2.03 3.24
C VAL A 530 -2.37 -1.15 3.94
N CYS A 531 -2.64 -1.44 5.21
CA CYS A 531 -3.73 -0.82 5.94
C CYS A 531 -3.21 -0.05 7.16
N ARG A 532 -3.92 1.06 7.50
CA ARG A 532 -3.73 1.79 8.75
C ARG A 532 -5.07 2.27 9.30
N TYR A 533 -5.12 2.47 10.60
CA TYR A 533 -6.24 3.16 11.24
C TYR A 533 -6.14 4.67 11.05
N VAL A 534 -7.27 5.30 10.70
CA VAL A 534 -7.43 6.75 10.69
C VAL A 534 -8.53 7.15 11.65
N PRO A 535 -8.36 8.23 12.42
CA PRO A 535 -9.39 8.73 13.29
C PRO A 535 -10.49 9.43 12.49
N GLU A 536 -11.71 9.38 13.04
CA GLU A 536 -12.82 10.17 12.57
C GLU A 536 -12.57 11.66 12.81
N ASN A 537 -12.98 12.50 11.87
CA ASN A 537 -12.77 13.94 11.99
C ASN A 537 -13.69 14.75 11.07
N THR A 538 -13.80 16.05 11.35
CA THR A 538 -14.47 17.05 10.51
C THR A 538 -13.54 18.21 10.23
N GLY A 539 -13.57 18.72 9.02
CA GLY A 539 -12.76 19.89 8.69
C GLY A 539 -12.58 20.16 7.20
N VAL A 540 -11.66 21.06 6.92
CA VAL A 540 -11.23 21.39 5.55
C VAL A 540 -9.91 20.68 5.28
N THR A 541 -9.81 20.00 4.13
CA THR A 541 -8.54 19.45 3.63
C THR A 541 -8.14 20.15 2.34
N ALA A 542 -6.85 20.38 2.16
CA ALA A 542 -6.30 20.94 0.94
C ALA A 542 -5.05 20.18 0.52
N ASN A 543 -4.96 19.86 -0.77
CA ASN A 543 -3.82 19.15 -1.37
C ASN A 543 -3.30 19.97 -2.55
N LEU A 544 -2.03 20.33 -2.52
CA LEU A 544 -1.34 21.05 -3.60
C LEU A 544 -0.15 20.23 -4.09
N THR A 545 -0.09 20.00 -5.39
CA THR A 545 1.07 19.37 -6.04
C THR A 545 1.56 20.25 -7.17
N VAL A 546 2.88 20.47 -7.21
CA VAL A 546 3.59 21.18 -8.29
C VAL A 546 4.80 20.34 -8.68
N SER A 547 4.94 19.98 -9.96
CA SER A 547 6.03 19.12 -10.47
C SER A 547 6.79 19.75 -11.63
#